data_5191ace2847d898c0f251ca7e62975b6
#
_entry.id   5191ace2847d898c0f251ca7e62975b6
#
_cell.length_a   1.000
_cell.length_b   1.000
_cell.length_c   1.000
_cell.angle_alpha   90.00
_cell.angle_beta   90.00
_cell.angle_gamma   90.00
#
_symmetry.space_group_name_H-M   'P 1'
#
loop_
_entity.id
_entity.type
_entity.pdbx_description
1 polymer ?
#
loop_
_entity_poly.entity_id
_entity_poly.type
_entity_poly.pdbx_seq_one_letter_code
_entity_poly.pdbx_strand_id
1 'polypeptide(L)'
;MDYRFTIALIYDFDGTLAPGNMQEYDFIPAVGKSNKEFWTEANTLAEEQDADMVLTYMARMLQEAKSKGLSLRREAFQDSGRRVTLYKGVKEWFARINAYGAAHGIRIPVSYTHLTLP
;
A
#
# COMPACT_ATOMS: atom_id res chain seq x y z
N MET A 1 21.84 -13.85 -20.39
CA MET A 1 22.89 -13.66 -19.36
C MET A 1 22.75 -14.78 -18.35
N ASP A 2 23.81 -15.46 -18.06
CA ASP A 2 23.82 -16.52 -17.05
C ASP A 2 24.04 -15.92 -15.66
N TYR A 3 23.02 -15.99 -14.83
CA TYR A 3 23.10 -15.54 -13.44
C TYR A 3 23.64 -16.68 -12.56
N ARG A 4 24.59 -16.37 -11.70
CA ARG A 4 25.15 -17.32 -10.72
C ARG A 4 24.22 -17.53 -9.53
N PHE A 5 23.54 -16.48 -9.13
CA PHE A 5 22.65 -16.48 -7.97
C PHE A 5 21.40 -15.67 -8.25
N THR A 6 20.35 -16.01 -7.52
CA THR A 6 19.12 -15.21 -7.46
C THR A 6 18.86 -14.79 -6.02
N ILE A 7 18.68 -13.50 -5.80
CA ILE A 7 18.35 -12.91 -4.50
C ILE A 7 16.99 -12.20 -4.65
N ALA A 8 15.99 -12.66 -3.92
CA ALA A 8 14.70 -11.99 -3.88
C ALA A 8 14.72 -10.88 -2.82
N LEU A 9 14.39 -9.65 -3.23
CA LEU A 9 14.17 -8.55 -2.32
C LEU A 9 12.68 -8.37 -2.13
N ILE A 10 12.23 -8.51 -0.90
CA ILE A 10 10.81 -8.43 -0.53
C ILE A 10 10.63 -7.18 0.32
N TYR A 11 9.75 -6.27 -0.15
CA TYR A 11 9.48 -5.00 0.51
C TYR A 11 8.07 -4.99 1.08
N ASP A 12 7.91 -4.41 2.26
CA ASP A 12 6.64 -3.88 2.69
C ASP A 12 6.37 -2.55 1.95
N PHE A 13 5.11 -2.15 1.87
CA PHE A 13 4.73 -0.92 1.15
C PHE A 13 4.50 0.24 2.11
N ASP A 14 3.51 0.12 3.00
CA ASP A 14 3.14 1.17 3.94
C ASP A 14 4.26 1.43 4.96
N GLY A 15 4.77 2.67 5.00
CA GLY A 15 5.89 3.05 5.85
C GLY A 15 7.27 2.58 5.37
N THR A 16 7.35 1.82 4.27
CA THR A 16 8.61 1.32 3.69
C THR A 16 8.92 1.94 2.34
N LEU A 17 8.02 1.83 1.38
CA LEU A 17 8.16 2.44 0.05
C LEU A 17 7.45 3.80 -0.01
N ALA A 18 6.44 4.01 0.81
CA ALA A 18 5.72 5.26 0.95
C ALA A 18 5.52 5.59 2.45
N PRO A 19 5.54 6.88 2.82
CA PRO A 19 5.22 7.30 4.19
C PRO A 19 3.77 6.98 4.54
N GLY A 20 3.52 6.55 5.77
CA GLY A 20 2.16 6.26 6.26
C GLY A 20 1.50 5.09 5.55
N ASN A 21 0.19 5.06 5.59
CA ASN A 21 -0.63 4.04 4.95
C ASN A 21 -1.20 4.54 3.62
N MET A 22 -1.32 3.68 2.63
CA MET A 22 -1.77 4.08 1.29
C MET A 22 -3.19 4.67 1.26
N GLN A 23 -4.05 4.29 2.19
CA GLN A 23 -5.41 4.82 2.31
C GLN A 23 -5.45 6.31 2.67
N GLU A 24 -4.38 6.82 3.27
CA GLU A 24 -4.27 8.18 3.77
C GLU A 24 -4.08 9.24 2.69
N TYR A 25 -3.66 8.85 1.49
CA TYR A 25 -3.34 9.79 0.42
C TYR A 25 -4.56 10.33 -0.34
N ASP A 26 -5.60 9.53 -0.47
CA ASP A 26 -6.78 9.93 -1.25
C ASP A 26 -8.09 9.48 -0.62
N PHE A 27 -8.21 8.22 -0.22
CA PHE A 27 -9.47 7.65 0.23
C PHE A 27 -9.97 8.33 1.51
N ILE A 28 -9.16 8.40 2.55
CA ILE A 28 -9.56 9.00 3.84
C ILE A 28 -9.95 10.48 3.69
N PRO A 29 -9.17 11.33 2.98
CA PRO A 29 -9.60 12.68 2.67
C PRO A 29 -10.90 12.73 1.85
N ALA A 30 -11.10 11.83 0.90
CA ALA A 30 -12.28 11.80 0.06
C ALA A 30 -13.58 11.51 0.83
N VAL A 31 -13.51 10.79 1.94
CA VAL A 31 -14.65 10.60 2.85
C VAL A 31 -14.80 11.71 3.87
N GLY A 32 -13.99 12.76 3.81
CA GLY A 32 -14.09 13.95 4.65
C GLY A 32 -13.56 13.76 6.07
N LYS A 33 -12.69 12.80 6.30
CA LYS A 33 -12.05 12.51 7.58
C LYS A 33 -10.56 12.85 7.56
N SER A 34 -10.01 13.16 8.73
CA SER A 34 -8.57 13.15 8.93
C SER A 34 -8.07 11.72 9.14
N ASN A 35 -6.79 11.49 8.89
CA ASN A 35 -6.17 10.18 9.13
C ASN A 35 -6.37 9.74 10.59
N LYS A 36 -6.17 10.66 11.52
CA LYS A 36 -6.35 10.40 12.95
C LYS A 36 -7.78 9.96 13.29
N GLU A 37 -8.78 10.67 12.79
CA GLU A 37 -10.20 10.34 13.02
C GLU A 37 -10.53 8.94 12.49
N PHE A 38 -10.19 8.66 11.25
CA PHE A 38 -10.48 7.37 10.62
C PHE A 38 -9.85 6.21 11.39
N TRP A 39 -8.55 6.29 11.67
CA TRP A 39 -7.84 5.22 12.37
C TRP A 39 -8.26 5.07 13.83
N THR A 40 -8.57 6.17 14.52
CA THR A 40 -9.11 6.09 15.89
C THR A 40 -10.46 5.39 15.90
N GLU A 41 -11.37 5.75 15.00
CA GLU A 41 -12.68 5.09 14.89
C GLU A 41 -12.56 3.60 14.56
N ALA A 42 -11.69 3.25 13.60
CA ALA A 42 -11.47 1.87 13.21
C ALA A 42 -10.87 1.02 14.36
N ASN A 43 -9.90 1.57 15.09
CA ASN A 43 -9.30 0.89 16.24
C ASN A 43 -10.33 0.70 17.37
N THR A 44 -11.07 1.73 17.72
CA THR A 44 -12.11 1.66 18.75
C THR A 44 -13.15 0.59 18.39
N LEU A 45 -13.61 0.58 17.15
CA LEU A 45 -14.60 -0.40 16.69
C LEU A 45 -14.06 -1.83 16.73
N ALA A 46 -12.80 -2.03 16.34
CA ALA A 46 -12.15 -3.34 16.41
C ALA A 46 -12.06 -3.85 17.85
N GLU A 47 -11.68 -2.99 18.80
CA GLU A 47 -11.61 -3.31 20.21
C GLU A 47 -13.00 -3.63 20.82
N GLU A 48 -13.99 -2.78 20.54
CA GLU A 48 -15.36 -2.97 21.03
C GLU A 48 -16.00 -4.27 20.53
N GLN A 49 -15.69 -4.69 19.33
CA GLN A 49 -16.25 -5.89 18.70
C GLN A 49 -15.36 -7.13 18.82
N ASP A 50 -14.21 -7.02 19.48
CA ASP A 50 -13.19 -8.08 19.51
C ASP A 50 -12.91 -8.63 18.11
N ALA A 51 -12.76 -7.71 17.15
CA ALA A 51 -12.63 -8.01 15.73
C ALA A 51 -11.22 -7.74 15.20
N ASP A 52 -10.88 -8.44 14.13
CA ASP A 52 -9.64 -8.20 13.39
C ASP A 52 -9.59 -6.77 12.84
N MET A 53 -8.46 -6.10 13.04
CA MET A 53 -8.30 -4.69 12.66
C MET A 53 -8.40 -4.49 11.15
N VAL A 54 -7.84 -5.41 10.35
CA VAL A 54 -7.85 -5.31 8.88
C VAL A 54 -9.29 -5.41 8.36
N LEU A 55 -10.04 -6.41 8.82
CA LEU A 55 -11.45 -6.56 8.44
C LEU A 55 -12.30 -5.37 8.90
N THR A 56 -12.00 -4.82 10.07
CA THR A 56 -12.72 -3.69 10.63
C THR A 56 -12.50 -2.42 9.81
N TYR A 57 -11.25 -2.05 9.50
CA TYR A 57 -11.05 -0.83 8.70
C TYR A 57 -11.56 -1.01 7.26
N MET A 58 -11.48 -2.19 6.67
CA MET A 58 -12.06 -2.44 5.36
C MET A 58 -13.58 -2.27 5.35
N ALA A 59 -14.27 -2.80 6.37
CA ALA A 59 -15.71 -2.59 6.54
C ALA A 59 -16.06 -1.10 6.71
N ARG A 60 -15.26 -0.36 7.50
CA ARG A 60 -15.42 1.10 7.65
C ARG A 60 -15.22 1.84 6.34
N MET A 61 -14.20 1.49 5.55
CA MET A 61 -13.99 2.06 4.22
C MET A 61 -15.23 1.90 3.33
N LEU A 62 -15.82 0.71 3.31
CA LEU A 62 -17.04 0.46 2.52
C LEU A 62 -18.24 1.29 3.01
N GLN A 63 -18.42 1.38 4.31
CA GLN A 63 -19.50 2.18 4.91
C GLN A 63 -19.35 3.66 4.58
N GLU A 64 -18.16 4.22 4.77
CA GLU A 64 -17.86 5.62 4.48
C GLU A 64 -18.02 5.95 2.99
N ALA A 65 -17.50 5.08 2.11
CA ALA A 65 -17.66 5.25 0.67
C ALA A 65 -19.13 5.27 0.25
N LYS A 66 -19.94 4.36 0.78
CA LYS A 66 -21.39 4.32 0.52
C LYS A 66 -22.08 5.58 1.01
N SER A 67 -21.76 6.04 2.24
CA SER A 67 -22.37 7.23 2.81
C SER A 67 -22.06 8.52 2.05
N LYS A 68 -20.90 8.58 1.41
CA LYS A 68 -20.43 9.71 0.59
C LYS A 68 -20.70 9.57 -0.89
N GLY A 69 -21.32 8.46 -1.33
CA GLY A 69 -21.57 8.20 -2.73
C GLY A 69 -20.31 7.98 -3.59
N LEU A 70 -19.21 7.53 -2.96
CA LEU A 70 -17.97 7.25 -3.68
C LEU A 70 -18.06 5.93 -4.42
N SER A 71 -17.41 5.87 -5.58
CA SER A 71 -17.33 4.65 -6.37
C SER A 71 -16.46 3.60 -5.66
N LEU A 72 -16.96 2.36 -5.60
CA LEU A 72 -16.25 1.20 -5.10
C LEU A 72 -15.69 0.33 -6.23
N ARG A 73 -15.65 0.87 -7.46
CA ARG A 73 -15.09 0.16 -8.61
C ARG A 73 -13.56 0.14 -8.55
N ARG A 74 -13.00 -0.87 -9.16
CA ARG A 74 -11.55 -1.08 -9.24
C ARG A 74 -10.81 0.15 -9.76
N GLU A 75 -11.35 0.78 -10.80
CA GLU A 75 -10.75 1.96 -11.45
C GLU A 75 -10.61 3.14 -10.48
N ALA A 76 -11.60 3.35 -9.60
CA ALA A 76 -11.54 4.40 -8.59
C ALA A 76 -10.42 4.17 -7.59
N PHE A 77 -10.21 2.92 -7.14
CA PHE A 77 -9.09 2.59 -6.25
C PHE A 77 -7.74 2.70 -6.96
N GLN A 78 -7.65 2.34 -8.23
CA GLN A 78 -6.43 2.53 -9.02
C GLN A 78 -6.09 4.01 -9.17
N ASP A 79 -7.08 4.87 -9.38
CA ASP A 79 -6.88 6.32 -9.44
C ASP A 79 -6.42 6.89 -8.10
N SER A 80 -6.98 6.42 -6.98
CA SER A 80 -6.51 6.78 -5.65
C SER A 80 -5.05 6.37 -5.43
N GLY A 81 -4.66 5.20 -5.91
CA GLY A 81 -3.28 4.70 -5.84
C GLY A 81 -2.26 5.60 -6.55
N ARG A 82 -2.65 6.31 -7.60
CA ARG A 82 -1.77 7.25 -8.33
C ARG A 82 -1.36 8.47 -7.50
N ARG A 83 -2.08 8.77 -6.44
CA ARG A 83 -1.81 9.91 -5.54
C ARG A 83 -0.87 9.57 -4.41
N VAL A 84 -0.49 8.30 -4.27
CA VAL A 84 0.48 7.85 -3.26
C VAL A 84 1.85 8.46 -3.58
N THR A 85 2.46 9.09 -2.59
CA THR A 85 3.79 9.66 -2.69
C THR A 85 4.81 8.67 -2.15
N LEU A 86 5.71 8.21 -3.01
CA LEU A 86 6.80 7.32 -2.62
C LEU A 86 7.93 8.10 -1.93
N TYR A 87 8.68 7.43 -1.08
CA TYR A 87 9.94 8.00 -0.57
C TYR A 87 10.88 8.36 -1.72
N LYS A 88 11.70 9.38 -1.51
CA LYS A 88 12.70 9.81 -2.47
C LYS A 88 13.63 8.65 -2.84
N GLY A 89 13.83 8.43 -4.12
CA GLY A 89 14.72 7.41 -4.66
C GLY A 89 14.05 6.04 -4.91
N VAL A 90 12.84 5.80 -4.44
CA VAL A 90 12.15 4.50 -4.62
C VAL A 90 11.90 4.19 -6.09
N LYS A 91 11.48 5.18 -6.88
CA LYS A 91 11.20 4.97 -8.31
C LYS A 91 12.41 4.49 -9.10
N GLU A 92 13.57 5.00 -8.77
CA GLU A 92 14.84 4.67 -9.44
C GLU A 92 15.54 3.45 -8.84
N TRP A 93 15.18 3.10 -7.61
CA TRP A 93 15.85 2.04 -6.86
C TRP A 93 15.79 0.69 -7.55
N PHE A 94 14.63 0.29 -8.03
CA PHE A 94 14.45 -1.05 -8.62
C PHE A 94 15.31 -1.25 -9.88
N ALA A 95 15.36 -0.27 -10.75
CA ALA A 95 16.22 -0.31 -11.92
C ALA A 95 17.71 -0.32 -11.53
N ARG A 96 18.09 0.47 -10.54
CA ARG A 96 19.47 0.56 -10.05
C ARG A 96 19.95 -0.75 -9.43
N ILE A 97 19.15 -1.35 -8.53
CA ILE A 97 19.55 -2.60 -7.88
C ILE A 97 19.59 -3.77 -8.86
N ASN A 98 18.68 -3.81 -9.83
CA ASN A 98 18.71 -4.81 -10.89
C ASN A 98 19.95 -4.68 -11.75
N ALA A 99 20.33 -3.48 -12.17
CA ALA A 99 21.53 -3.23 -12.96
C ALA A 99 22.79 -3.59 -12.16
N TYR A 100 22.85 -3.24 -10.90
CA TYR A 100 23.95 -3.61 -10.00
C TYR A 100 24.08 -5.13 -9.87
N GLY A 101 22.98 -5.82 -9.64
CA GLY A 101 22.96 -7.28 -9.56
C GLY A 101 23.45 -7.92 -10.85
N ALA A 102 22.92 -7.47 -12.00
CA ALA A 102 23.32 -8.00 -13.32
C ALA A 102 24.82 -7.83 -13.58
N ALA A 103 25.40 -6.69 -13.22
CA ALA A 103 26.84 -6.45 -13.35
C ALA A 103 27.69 -7.42 -12.51
N HIS A 104 27.13 -8.05 -11.49
CA HIS A 104 27.78 -9.01 -10.61
C HIS A 104 27.33 -10.46 -10.85
N GLY A 105 26.55 -10.72 -11.91
CA GLY A 105 26.02 -12.05 -12.23
C GLY A 105 24.94 -12.51 -11.26
N ILE A 106 24.21 -11.56 -10.66
CA ILE A 106 23.13 -11.81 -9.69
C ILE A 106 21.80 -11.33 -10.29
N ARG A 107 20.80 -12.21 -10.30
CA ARG A 107 19.44 -11.85 -10.62
C ARG A 107 18.72 -11.37 -9.34
N ILE A 108 18.11 -10.21 -9.38
CA ILE A 108 17.40 -9.64 -8.24
C ILE A 108 15.94 -9.36 -8.60
N PRO A 109 15.03 -10.35 -8.47
CA PRO A 109 13.61 -10.08 -8.57
C PRO A 109 13.13 -9.27 -7.36
N VAL A 110 12.19 -8.35 -7.61
CA VAL A 110 11.56 -7.52 -6.57
C VAL A 110 10.14 -8.01 -6.35
N SER A 111 9.75 -8.13 -5.09
CA SER A 111 8.39 -8.48 -4.68
C SER A 111 7.89 -7.51 -3.61
N TYR A 112 6.57 -7.34 -3.55
CA TYR A 112 5.90 -6.55 -2.51
C TYR A 112 5.06 -7.47 -1.63
N THR A 113 5.06 -7.24 -0.34
CA THR A 113 4.17 -7.95 0.60
C THR A 113 2.77 -7.37 0.61
N HIS A 114 2.62 -6.13 0.15
CA HIS A 114 1.37 -5.41 0.10
C HIS A 114 0.74 -5.54 -1.28
N LEU A 115 -0.48 -6.05 -1.36
CA LEU A 115 -1.25 -6.23 -2.60
C LEU A 115 -0.65 -7.21 -3.62
N THR A 116 0.10 -8.19 -3.20
CA THR A 116 0.35 -9.35 -4.05
C THR A 116 -0.89 -10.23 -4.08
N LEU A 117 -1.93 -9.74 -4.68
CA LEU A 117 -3.04 -10.57 -5.12
C LEU A 117 -2.65 -11.14 -6.48
N PRO A 118 -2.81 -12.45 -6.67
CA PRO A 118 -2.55 -13.09 -7.95
C PRO A 118 -3.45 -12.56 -9.05
#